data_e8ebfdc2d21bc64fe425ffe358b5cc1e
#
_entry.id   e8ebfdc2d21bc64fe425ffe358b5cc1e
#
_cell.length_a   1.000
_cell.length_b   1.000
_cell.length_c   1.000
_cell.angle_alpha   90.00
_cell.angle_beta   90.00
_cell.angle_gamma   90.00
#
_symmetry.space_group_name_H-M   'P 1'
#
loop_
_entity.id
_entity.type
_entity.pdbx_description
1 polymer ?
#
loop_
_entity_poly.entity_id
_entity_poly.type
_entity_poly.pdbx_seq_one_letter_code
_entity_poly.pdbx_strand_id
1 'polypeptide(L)'
;MSDIQRIASPDQRYFIQLERTEMRMSHWIMNASLWEHMPQRLLLEIGDWQWSSEQMSWSADSHLVTIELRRYPGDAPGIVLDIHPDSQVVIPHAPTDTQPLPFRALNAFLERYYQQHRRTPPQAR
;
A
#
# COMPACT_ATOMS: atom_id res chain seq x y z
N MET A 1 3.52 -11.83 18.03
CA MET A 1 2.47 -12.43 17.22
C MET A 1 1.83 -11.36 16.37
N SER A 2 1.60 -11.63 15.10
CA SER A 2 0.96 -10.66 14.23
C SER A 2 -0.49 -11.06 13.96
N ASP A 3 -1.35 -10.08 13.85
CA ASP A 3 -2.74 -10.29 13.49
C ASP A 3 -2.89 -10.14 11.98
N ILE A 4 -3.65 -11.04 11.39
CA ILE A 4 -3.90 -11.03 9.95
C ILE A 4 -5.38 -10.84 9.73
N GLN A 5 -5.73 -9.87 8.88
CA GLN A 5 -7.10 -9.58 8.47
C GLN A 5 -7.18 -9.62 6.96
N ARG A 6 -8.24 -10.19 6.44
CA ARG A 6 -8.46 -10.26 4.99
C ARG A 6 -9.75 -9.54 4.65
N ILE A 7 -9.67 -8.69 3.63
CA ILE A 7 -10.81 -7.89 3.19
C ILE A 7 -11.03 -8.20 1.71
N ALA A 8 -12.06 -8.98 1.43
CA ALA A 8 -12.34 -9.46 0.08
C ALA A 8 -12.99 -8.36 -0.77
N SER A 9 -12.70 -8.40 -2.07
CA SER A 9 -13.48 -7.59 -3.02
C SER A 9 -14.93 -8.06 -3.02
N PRO A 10 -15.89 -7.18 -3.41
CA PRO A 10 -17.31 -7.58 -3.42
C PRO A 10 -17.58 -8.85 -4.23
N ASP A 11 -16.88 -9.06 -5.33
CA ASP A 11 -17.05 -10.28 -6.15
C ASP A 11 -16.22 -11.45 -5.66
N GLN A 12 -15.42 -11.27 -4.59
CA GLN A 12 -14.61 -12.28 -3.94
C GLN A 12 -13.51 -12.89 -4.82
N ARG A 13 -13.15 -12.25 -5.92
CA ARG A 13 -12.03 -12.73 -6.73
C ARG A 13 -10.68 -12.38 -6.13
N TYR A 14 -10.62 -11.32 -5.34
CA TYR A 14 -9.39 -10.81 -4.74
C TYR A 14 -9.61 -10.49 -3.27
N PHE A 15 -8.52 -10.38 -2.52
CA PHE A 15 -8.60 -9.81 -1.17
C PHE A 15 -7.33 -9.04 -0.87
N ILE A 16 -7.47 -8.07 0.03
CA ILE A 16 -6.33 -7.41 0.65
C ILE A 16 -6.08 -8.10 1.97
N GLN A 17 -4.84 -8.48 2.19
CA GLN A 17 -4.42 -9.01 3.48
C GLN A 17 -3.67 -7.92 4.22
N LEU A 18 -4.12 -7.63 5.44
CA LEU A 18 -3.47 -6.70 6.32
C LEU A 18 -2.82 -7.49 7.43
N GLU A 19 -1.53 -7.30 7.62
CA GLU A 19 -0.81 -7.93 8.70
C GLU A 19 -0.36 -6.86 9.66
N ARG A 20 -0.88 -6.91 10.89
CA ARG A 20 -0.57 -5.91 11.90
C ARG A 20 0.62 -6.38 12.71
N THR A 21 1.64 -5.55 12.77
CA THR A 21 2.86 -5.84 13.49
C THR A 21 3.14 -4.72 14.47
N GLU A 22 3.38 -5.06 15.72
CA GLU A 22 3.73 -4.08 16.72
C GLU A 22 5.20 -3.71 16.60
N MET A 23 5.46 -2.42 16.58
CA MET A 23 6.80 -1.90 16.54
C MET A 23 7.14 -1.30 17.90
N ARG A 24 8.36 -0.82 18.05
CA ARG A 24 8.79 -0.20 19.31
C ARG A 24 7.89 0.96 19.68
N MET A 25 7.72 1.17 20.98
CA MET A 25 6.96 2.29 21.54
C MET A 25 5.49 2.24 21.17
N SER A 26 4.97 1.03 21.06
CA SER A 26 3.53 0.80 20.85
C SER A 26 3.01 1.32 19.51
N HIS A 27 3.89 1.50 18.54
CA HIS A 27 3.46 1.78 17.18
C HIS A 27 3.04 0.49 16.49
N TRP A 28 1.99 0.60 15.67
CA TRP A 28 1.51 -0.52 14.88
C TRP A 28 1.64 -0.19 13.41
N ILE A 29 2.08 -1.17 12.64
CA ILE A 29 2.18 -1.05 11.19
C ILE A 29 1.28 -2.09 10.57
N MET A 30 0.45 -1.65 9.61
CA MET A 30 -0.49 -2.50 8.90
C MET A 30 0.06 -2.73 7.50
N ASN A 31 0.81 -3.80 7.32
CA ASN A 31 1.36 -4.12 6.00
C ASN A 31 0.30 -4.75 5.13
N ALA A 32 0.14 -4.22 3.92
CA ALA A 32 -0.91 -4.66 3.02
C ALA A 32 -0.32 -5.45 1.86
N SER A 33 -1.06 -6.47 1.43
CA SER A 33 -0.73 -7.23 0.23
C SER A 33 -2.02 -7.58 -0.50
N LEU A 34 -1.92 -7.67 -1.82
CA LEU A 34 -3.05 -8.01 -2.68
C LEU A 34 -2.91 -9.44 -3.15
N TRP A 35 -4.00 -10.20 -3.03
CA TRP A 35 -4.02 -11.61 -3.36
C TRP A 35 -5.17 -11.93 -4.31
N GLU A 36 -4.94 -12.89 -5.18
CA GLU A 36 -6.01 -13.56 -5.88
C GLU A 36 -6.57 -14.64 -4.97
N HIS A 37 -7.89 -14.79 -4.96
CA HIS A 37 -8.52 -15.70 -4.00
C HIS A 37 -8.47 -17.17 -4.46
N MET A 38 -8.69 -17.41 -5.74
CA MET A 38 -8.79 -18.79 -6.22
C MET A 38 -8.19 -18.92 -7.64
N PRO A 39 -7.01 -19.58 -7.74
CA PRO A 39 -6.23 -20.12 -6.64
C PRO A 39 -5.67 -19.00 -5.77
N GLN A 40 -5.37 -19.32 -4.54
CA GLN A 40 -4.81 -18.29 -3.66
C GLN A 40 -3.39 -17.98 -4.08
N ARG A 41 -3.16 -16.73 -4.48
CA ARG A 41 -1.88 -16.34 -5.05
C ARG A 41 -1.59 -14.88 -4.74
N LEU A 42 -0.38 -14.62 -4.24
CA LEU A 42 0.07 -13.26 -3.99
C LEU A 42 0.29 -12.54 -5.31
N LEU A 43 -0.34 -11.38 -5.47
CA LEU A 43 -0.18 -10.55 -6.67
C LEU A 43 0.75 -9.35 -6.44
N LEU A 44 0.69 -8.75 -5.25
CA LEU A 44 1.43 -7.50 -4.99
C LEU A 44 1.65 -7.33 -3.50
N GLU A 45 2.89 -7.09 -3.12
CA GLU A 45 3.18 -6.58 -1.79
C GLU A 45 3.21 -5.06 -1.87
N ILE A 46 2.38 -4.40 -1.07
CA ILE A 46 2.13 -2.97 -1.19
C ILE A 46 3.04 -2.24 -0.22
N GLY A 47 4.20 -1.84 -0.72
CA GLY A 47 5.23 -1.22 0.10
C GLY A 47 6.06 -2.26 0.84
N ASP A 48 7.14 -1.80 1.47
CA ASP A 48 7.90 -2.67 2.34
C ASP A 48 7.30 -2.60 3.75
N TRP A 49 7.99 -3.18 4.74
CA TRP A 49 7.46 -3.27 6.10
C TRP A 49 7.23 -1.91 6.76
N GLN A 50 7.83 -0.85 6.23
CA GLN A 50 7.69 0.49 6.81
C GLN A 50 6.45 1.23 6.32
N TRP A 51 5.79 0.74 5.27
CA TRP A 51 4.59 1.39 4.74
C TRP A 51 3.36 0.77 5.39
N SER A 52 2.58 1.61 6.06
CA SER A 52 1.40 1.17 6.78
C SER A 52 0.15 1.60 6.03
N SER A 53 -0.81 0.68 5.91
CA SER A 53 -2.11 1.01 5.34
C SER A 53 -2.94 1.72 6.42
N GLU A 54 -3.32 2.96 6.15
CA GLU A 54 -4.13 3.75 7.08
C GLU A 54 -5.61 3.57 6.81
N GLN A 55 -5.99 3.49 5.55
CA GLN A 55 -7.37 3.27 5.14
C GLN A 55 -7.38 2.51 3.83
N MET A 56 -8.43 1.72 3.61
CA MET A 56 -8.59 1.05 2.33
C MET A 56 -10.07 0.78 2.08
N SER A 57 -10.45 0.76 0.81
CA SER A 57 -11.80 0.41 0.42
C SER A 57 -11.82 -0.17 -0.99
N TRP A 58 -12.66 -1.18 -1.19
CA TRP A 58 -12.92 -1.73 -2.52
C TRP A 58 -14.01 -0.92 -3.21
N SER A 59 -13.89 -0.73 -4.52
CA SER A 59 -15.00 -0.18 -5.30
C SER A 59 -16.14 -1.18 -5.36
N ALA A 60 -17.38 -0.66 -5.54
CA ALA A 60 -18.57 -1.51 -5.54
C ALA A 60 -18.52 -2.56 -6.66
N ASP A 61 -17.87 -2.24 -7.78
CA ASP A 61 -17.76 -3.15 -8.92
C ASP A 61 -16.54 -4.05 -8.84
N SER A 62 -15.77 -4.01 -7.75
CA SER A 62 -14.59 -4.84 -7.52
C SER A 62 -13.43 -4.56 -8.47
N HIS A 63 -13.49 -3.49 -9.27
CA HIS A 63 -12.42 -3.23 -10.25
C HIS A 63 -11.19 -2.60 -9.65
N LEU A 64 -11.33 -1.93 -8.50
CA LEU A 64 -10.16 -1.33 -7.88
C LEU A 64 -10.29 -1.31 -6.36
N VAL A 65 -9.15 -1.26 -5.71
CA VAL A 65 -9.07 -0.99 -4.28
C VAL A 65 -8.24 0.27 -4.09
N THR A 66 -8.75 1.16 -3.25
CA THR A 66 -8.07 2.42 -2.91
C THR A 66 -7.45 2.26 -1.54
N ILE A 67 -6.16 2.53 -1.43
CA ILE A 67 -5.41 2.37 -0.19
C ILE A 67 -4.64 3.64 0.09
N GLU A 68 -4.72 4.13 1.33
CA GLU A 68 -3.88 5.21 1.78
C GLU A 68 -2.72 4.62 2.57
N LEU A 69 -1.50 4.98 2.20
CA LEU A 69 -0.29 4.49 2.84
C LEU A 69 0.45 5.63 3.52
N ARG A 70 1.11 5.29 4.62
CA ARG A 70 2.01 6.20 5.31
C ARG A 70 3.24 5.43 5.75
N ARG A 71 4.41 6.06 5.62
CA ARG A 71 5.65 5.42 6.00
C ARG A 71 6.01 5.73 7.45
N TYR A 72 6.51 4.71 8.16
CA TYR A 72 6.97 4.84 9.55
C TYR A 72 8.39 4.30 9.67
N PRO A 73 9.20 4.93 10.50
CA PRO A 73 8.98 6.23 11.12
C PRO A 73 9.22 7.34 10.11
N GLY A 74 8.72 8.52 10.41
CA GLY A 74 8.98 9.66 9.55
C GLY A 74 7.81 10.61 9.47
N ASP A 75 8.03 11.71 8.79
CA ASP A 75 7.05 12.76 8.68
C ASP A 75 6.69 13.08 7.23
N ALA A 76 7.01 12.18 6.31
CA ALA A 76 6.57 12.34 4.94
C ALA A 76 5.06 12.22 4.86
N PRO A 77 4.40 12.98 3.97
CA PRO A 77 2.97 12.84 3.81
C PRO A 77 2.59 11.45 3.28
N GLY A 78 1.39 11.03 3.60
CA GLY A 78 0.86 9.79 3.06
C GLY A 78 0.59 9.90 1.58
N ILE A 79 0.30 8.77 0.98
CA ILE A 79 -0.05 8.72 -0.44
C ILE A 79 -1.23 7.77 -0.62
N VAL A 80 -2.14 8.13 -1.52
CA VAL A 80 -3.29 7.30 -1.87
C VAL A 80 -2.98 6.60 -3.19
N LEU A 81 -3.28 5.32 -3.25
CA LEU A 81 -3.07 4.50 -4.43
C LEU A 81 -4.39 3.87 -4.86
N ASP A 82 -4.68 3.93 -6.16
CA ASP A 82 -5.75 3.13 -6.76
C ASP A 82 -5.11 1.92 -7.42
N ILE A 83 -5.46 0.73 -6.94
CA ILE A 83 -4.86 -0.51 -7.40
C ILE A 83 -5.89 -1.29 -8.19
N HIS A 84 -5.55 -1.62 -9.44
CA HIS A 84 -6.42 -2.35 -10.35
C HIS A 84 -5.91 -3.78 -10.51
N PRO A 85 -6.53 -4.76 -9.82
CA PRO A 85 -6.00 -6.12 -9.85
C PRO A 85 -6.03 -6.77 -11.22
N ASP A 86 -7.09 -6.53 -12.01
CA ASP A 86 -7.25 -7.20 -13.30
C ASP A 86 -6.15 -6.79 -14.27
N SER A 87 -5.86 -5.51 -14.36
CA SER A 87 -4.84 -4.99 -15.28
C SER A 87 -3.46 -4.95 -14.66
N GLN A 88 -3.36 -5.20 -13.34
CA GLN A 88 -2.11 -5.17 -12.58
C GLN A 88 -1.41 -3.82 -12.70
N VAL A 89 -2.18 -2.77 -12.47
CA VAL A 89 -1.73 -1.38 -12.58
C VAL A 89 -2.08 -0.66 -11.30
N VAL A 90 -1.19 0.25 -10.87
CA VAL A 90 -1.42 1.14 -9.75
C VAL A 90 -1.39 2.56 -10.27
N ILE A 91 -2.36 3.37 -9.86
CA ILE A 91 -2.40 4.79 -10.20
C ILE A 91 -2.23 5.58 -8.91
N PRO A 92 -1.08 6.23 -8.69
CA PRO A 92 -0.88 7.01 -7.47
C PRO A 92 -1.57 8.36 -7.57
N HIS A 93 -2.04 8.85 -6.42
CA HIS A 93 -2.61 10.19 -6.31
C HIS A 93 -1.52 11.13 -5.77
N ALA A 94 -0.45 11.28 -6.52
CA ALA A 94 0.64 12.17 -6.14
C ALA A 94 0.43 13.54 -6.77
N PRO A 95 0.90 14.62 -6.12
CA PRO A 95 0.68 15.96 -6.67
C PRO A 95 1.23 16.17 -8.07
N THR A 96 2.34 15.51 -8.40
CA THR A 96 3.01 15.75 -9.67
C THR A 96 3.15 14.52 -10.54
N ASP A 97 2.68 13.36 -10.07
CA ASP A 97 2.90 12.13 -10.84
C ASP A 97 1.72 11.18 -10.59
N THR A 98 0.82 11.13 -11.56
CA THR A 98 -0.33 10.24 -11.50
C THR A 98 -0.32 9.24 -12.64
N GLN A 99 0.88 8.96 -13.19
CA GLN A 99 1.00 7.99 -14.27
C GLN A 99 0.76 6.58 -13.77
N PRO A 100 0.05 5.75 -14.55
CA PRO A 100 -0.12 4.36 -14.16
C PRO A 100 1.21 3.63 -14.08
N LEU A 101 1.32 2.77 -13.06
CA LEU A 101 2.53 1.98 -12.82
C LEU A 101 2.18 0.50 -12.88
N PRO A 102 3.02 -0.33 -13.50
CA PRO A 102 2.85 -1.76 -13.33
C PRO A 102 3.16 -2.16 -11.88
N PHE A 103 2.60 -3.28 -11.43
CA PHE A 103 2.80 -3.73 -10.06
C PHE A 103 4.28 -3.79 -9.68
N ARG A 104 5.13 -4.27 -10.60
CA ARG A 104 6.56 -4.43 -10.29
C ARG A 104 7.27 -3.10 -10.04
N ALA A 105 6.69 -1.98 -10.44
CA ALA A 105 7.33 -0.67 -10.27
C ALA A 105 6.88 0.06 -9.02
N LEU A 106 5.89 -0.49 -8.29
CA LEU A 106 5.28 0.25 -7.18
C LEU A 106 6.27 0.54 -6.06
N ASN A 107 7.03 -0.44 -5.63
CA ASN A 107 7.88 -0.25 -4.45
C ASN A 107 9.02 0.72 -4.74
N ALA A 108 9.56 0.71 -5.95
CA ALA A 108 10.56 1.71 -6.34
C ALA A 108 9.95 3.11 -6.38
N PHE A 109 8.70 3.23 -6.87
CA PHE A 109 8.00 4.50 -6.87
C PHE A 109 7.81 5.03 -5.45
N LEU A 110 7.38 4.17 -4.52
CA LEU A 110 7.14 4.57 -3.14
C LEU A 110 8.43 5.06 -2.49
N GLU A 111 9.54 4.41 -2.76
CA GLU A 111 10.82 4.84 -2.20
C GLU A 111 11.22 6.20 -2.75
N ARG A 112 11.04 6.44 -4.05
CA ARG A 112 11.33 7.76 -4.63
C ARG A 112 10.41 8.82 -4.05
N TYR A 113 9.13 8.50 -3.90
CA TYR A 113 8.17 9.43 -3.31
C TYR A 113 8.61 9.84 -1.91
N TYR A 114 9.00 8.86 -1.10
CA TYR A 114 9.45 9.15 0.26
C TYR A 114 10.68 10.05 0.24
N GLN A 115 11.67 9.74 -0.61
CA GLN A 115 12.89 10.54 -0.67
C GLN A 115 12.62 11.98 -1.10
N GLN A 116 11.64 12.18 -1.96
CA GLN A 116 11.30 13.51 -2.47
C GLN A 116 10.47 14.33 -1.50
N HIS A 117 9.69 13.70 -0.62
CA HIS A 117 8.69 14.40 0.17
C HIS A 117 8.95 14.35 1.67
N ARG A 118 9.98 13.67 2.12
CA ARG A 118 10.25 13.68 3.55
C ARG A 118 10.65 15.09 3.99
N ARG A 119 10.16 15.46 5.16
CA ARG A 119 10.40 16.82 5.65
C ARG A 119 11.74 16.99 6.31
N THR A 120 12.27 15.93 6.90
CA THR A 120 13.53 15.98 7.61
C THR A 120 14.63 15.47 6.70
N PRO A 121 15.59 16.30 6.32
CA PRO A 121 16.68 15.86 5.46
C PRO A 121 17.49 14.76 6.12
N PRO A 122 18.17 13.92 5.33
CA PRO A 122 18.93 12.82 5.89
C PRO A 122 20.08 13.25 6.75
N GLN A 123 20.64 14.49 6.56
CA GLN A 123 21.65 14.97 7.43
C GLN A 123 21.37 16.38 7.73
N ALA A 124 21.55 16.68 8.90
CA ALA A 124 21.34 18.01 9.29
C ALA A 124 22.57 18.75 9.07
N ARG A 125 23.07 18.95 8.83
CA ARG A 125 24.01 19.61 8.81
C ARG A 125 24.51 20.01 8.70
#